data_b40dda6c4cfc794a0b4bf376f778d7e8
#
_entry.id   b40dda6c4cfc794a0b4bf376f778d7e8
#
_cell.length_a   1.000
_cell.length_b   1.000
_cell.length_c   1.000
_cell.angle_alpha   90.00
_cell.angle_beta   90.00
_cell.angle_gamma   90.00
#
_symmetry.space_group_name_H-M   'P 1'
#
loop_
_entity.id
_entity.type
_entity.pdbx_description
1 polymer ?
#
loop_
_entity_poly.entity_id
_entity_poly.type
_entity_poly.pdbx_seq_one_letter_code
_entity_poly.pdbx_strand_id
1 'polypeptide(L)'
;NQPALAVDLDPEPNVVRVSLVAEPVTYGVGEQTIEGYGYNGQVPGPTIKAKEGDRVIIDFVNGLDTGTTVHWHGLHVPFEMDGVVWQGAPVAPGQSYRYEFDVNQHGTYWYHPHFDTERTLDLGLYGAILVEEADSPEVTEDVILVFDQWSENESKDRVMDHRDVDAAERTWTVNGLVEPTFSVDAGSV
;
A
#
# COMPACT_ATOMS: atom_id res chain seq x y z
N ASN A 1 -8.99 -12.38 6.27
CA ASN A 1 -7.90 -11.55 6.80
C ASN A 1 -6.91 -11.09 5.72
N GLN A 2 -7.38 -10.92 4.48
CA GLN A 2 -6.63 -10.33 3.37
C GLN A 2 -6.89 -8.82 3.31
N PRO A 3 -5.93 -7.97 2.87
CA PRO A 3 -6.26 -6.60 2.49
C PRO A 3 -7.34 -6.62 1.40
N ALA A 4 -8.22 -5.62 1.41
CA ALA A 4 -9.23 -5.53 0.36
C ALA A 4 -8.55 -5.39 -1.01
N LEU A 5 -9.12 -5.98 -2.05
CA LEU A 5 -8.68 -5.70 -3.40
C LEU A 5 -9.14 -4.30 -3.83
N ALA A 6 -8.28 -3.59 -4.53
CA ALA A 6 -8.68 -2.35 -5.20
C ALA A 6 -9.75 -2.68 -6.26
N VAL A 7 -10.75 -1.81 -6.35
CA VAL A 7 -11.80 -1.96 -7.36
C VAL A 7 -11.27 -1.44 -8.68
N ASP A 8 -11.27 -2.29 -9.70
CA ASP A 8 -11.01 -1.87 -11.07
C ASP A 8 -12.22 -1.11 -11.61
N LEU A 9 -11.97 0.10 -12.08
CA LEU A 9 -12.96 1.03 -12.59
C LEU A 9 -13.04 1.07 -14.12
N ASP A 10 -12.14 0.34 -14.80
CA ASP A 10 -12.09 0.32 -16.26
C ASP A 10 -12.65 -1.00 -16.80
N PRO A 11 -13.59 -0.96 -17.77
CA PRO A 11 -14.14 -2.18 -18.36
C PRO A 11 -13.27 -2.78 -19.47
N GLU A 12 -12.22 -2.09 -19.91
CA GLU A 12 -11.37 -2.56 -20.99
C GLU A 12 -10.42 -3.66 -20.49
N PRO A 13 -10.32 -4.78 -21.19
CA PRO A 13 -9.34 -5.79 -20.86
C PRO A 13 -7.92 -5.20 -20.97
N ASN A 14 -7.03 -5.63 -20.14
CA ASN A 14 -5.63 -5.16 -20.04
C ASN A 14 -5.49 -3.68 -19.61
N VAL A 15 -6.51 -3.10 -19.00
CA VAL A 15 -6.45 -1.81 -18.29
C VAL A 15 -6.93 -2.04 -16.86
N VAL A 16 -6.13 -1.63 -15.90
CA VAL A 16 -6.49 -1.64 -14.47
C VAL A 16 -6.53 -0.20 -14.01
N ARG A 17 -7.71 0.32 -13.71
CA ARG A 17 -7.91 1.68 -13.24
C ARG A 17 -8.42 1.70 -11.81
N VAL A 18 -7.68 2.35 -10.92
CA VAL A 18 -7.96 2.40 -9.49
C VAL A 18 -8.05 3.84 -9.02
N SER A 19 -9.02 4.13 -8.14
CA SER A 19 -9.03 5.36 -7.34
C SER A 19 -8.29 5.11 -6.03
N LEU A 20 -7.28 5.92 -5.75
CA LEU A 20 -6.46 5.82 -4.55
C LEU A 20 -6.47 7.15 -3.79
N VAL A 21 -6.99 7.15 -2.57
CA VAL A 21 -7.07 8.34 -1.71
C VAL A 21 -6.17 8.14 -0.51
N ALA A 22 -5.17 9.01 -0.32
CA ALA A 22 -4.43 9.08 0.94
C ALA A 22 -5.21 9.95 1.91
N GLU A 23 -5.52 9.45 3.09
CA GLU A 23 -6.37 10.15 4.06
C GLU A 23 -6.02 9.81 5.51
N PRO A 24 -6.33 10.69 6.48
CA PRO A 24 -6.24 10.35 7.89
C PRO A 24 -7.18 9.20 8.22
N VAL A 25 -6.69 8.21 8.97
CA VAL A 25 -7.47 7.07 9.44
C VAL A 25 -7.18 6.78 10.91
N THR A 26 -8.16 6.22 11.58
CA THR A 26 -8.00 5.68 12.93
C THR A 26 -8.19 4.17 12.86
N TYR A 27 -7.20 3.41 13.31
CA TYR A 27 -7.22 1.95 13.25
C TYR A 27 -6.64 1.32 14.52
N GLY A 28 -7.01 0.06 14.76
CA GLY A 28 -6.56 -0.69 15.94
C GLY A 28 -5.35 -1.57 15.64
N VAL A 29 -4.36 -1.57 16.54
CA VAL A 29 -3.23 -2.48 16.54
C VAL A 29 -3.18 -3.16 17.91
N GLY A 30 -3.67 -4.39 18.00
CA GLY A 30 -3.88 -5.05 19.29
C GLY A 30 -4.85 -4.27 20.18
N GLU A 31 -4.37 -3.83 21.36
CA GLU A 31 -5.15 -3.01 22.29
C GLU A 31 -4.98 -1.50 22.05
N GLN A 32 -4.08 -1.11 21.15
CA GLN A 32 -3.80 0.28 20.84
C GLN A 32 -4.72 0.81 19.74
N THR A 33 -4.96 2.11 19.77
CA THR A 33 -5.61 2.86 18.70
C THR A 33 -4.62 3.84 18.12
N ILE A 34 -4.36 3.74 16.83
CA ILE A 34 -3.42 4.58 16.10
C ILE A 34 -4.21 5.63 15.30
N GLU A 35 -3.87 6.90 15.49
CA GLU A 35 -4.29 8.00 14.63
C GLU A 35 -3.20 8.17 13.57
N GLY A 36 -3.40 7.60 12.40
CA GLY A 36 -2.41 7.57 11.34
C GLY A 36 -2.99 7.96 9.99
N TYR A 37 -2.43 7.38 8.97
CA TYR A 37 -2.81 7.58 7.58
C TYR A 37 -3.14 6.23 6.94
N GLY A 38 -3.92 6.25 5.88
CA GLY A 38 -4.22 5.05 5.11
C GLY A 38 -4.59 5.38 3.68
N TYR A 39 -4.59 4.38 2.85
CA TYR A 39 -5.15 4.48 1.51
C TYR A 39 -6.56 3.92 1.49
N ASN A 40 -7.53 4.70 1.00
CA ASN A 40 -8.94 4.32 0.92
C ASN A 40 -9.51 3.84 2.27
N GLY A 41 -9.17 4.55 3.35
CA GLY A 41 -9.72 4.31 4.69
C GLY A 41 -9.19 3.09 5.42
N GLN A 42 -8.13 2.45 4.95
CA GLN A 42 -7.61 1.20 5.55
C GLN A 42 -6.08 1.13 5.60
N VAL A 43 -5.56 0.28 6.49
CA VAL A 43 -4.14 -0.07 6.65
C VAL A 43 -4.02 -1.59 6.82
N PRO A 44 -3.24 -2.29 5.98
CA PRO A 44 -2.64 -1.81 4.74
C PRO A 44 -3.69 -1.26 3.76
N GLY A 45 -3.26 -0.38 2.84
CA GLY A 45 -4.08 0.06 1.71
C GLY A 45 -4.53 -1.11 0.82
N PRO A 46 -5.48 -0.87 -0.10
CA PRO A 46 -6.03 -1.94 -0.94
C PRO A 46 -4.96 -2.56 -1.83
N THR A 47 -5.01 -3.88 -2.00
CA THR A 47 -4.13 -4.57 -2.94
C THR A 47 -4.52 -4.24 -4.38
N ILE A 48 -3.59 -3.68 -5.14
CA ILE A 48 -3.76 -3.47 -6.58
C ILE A 48 -3.33 -4.74 -7.29
N LYS A 49 -4.22 -5.29 -8.12
CA LYS A 49 -3.97 -6.52 -8.86
C LYS A 49 -4.00 -6.23 -10.35
N ALA A 50 -2.95 -6.61 -11.07
CA ALA A 50 -2.79 -6.46 -12.52
C ALA A 50 -2.15 -7.71 -13.10
N LYS A 51 -2.07 -7.79 -14.44
CA LYS A 51 -1.33 -8.82 -15.16
C LYS A 51 -0.16 -8.21 -15.92
N GLU A 52 0.86 -8.99 -16.16
CA GLU A 52 1.95 -8.58 -17.03
C GLU A 52 1.41 -8.21 -18.41
N GLY A 53 1.74 -7.01 -18.85
CA GLY A 53 1.24 -6.40 -20.09
C GLY A 53 0.06 -5.45 -19.91
N ASP A 54 -0.52 -5.37 -18.71
CA ASP A 54 -1.61 -4.43 -18.45
C ASP A 54 -1.09 -2.98 -18.36
N ARG A 55 -1.98 -2.05 -18.70
CA ARG A 55 -1.86 -0.63 -18.39
C ARG A 55 -2.51 -0.36 -17.05
N VAL A 56 -1.74 0.20 -16.11
CA VAL A 56 -2.22 0.61 -14.79
C VAL A 56 -2.44 2.11 -14.76
N ILE A 57 -3.63 2.53 -14.33
CA ILE A 57 -4.03 3.92 -14.17
C ILE A 57 -4.46 4.13 -12.71
N ILE A 58 -3.78 5.00 -12.00
CA ILE A 58 -4.14 5.34 -10.63
C ILE A 58 -4.57 6.80 -10.57
N ASP A 59 -5.86 7.03 -10.34
CA ASP A 59 -6.42 8.34 -10.03
C ASP A 59 -6.18 8.62 -8.54
N PHE A 60 -5.05 9.27 -8.25
CA PHE A 60 -4.64 9.56 -6.88
C PHE A 60 -5.19 10.89 -6.38
N VAL A 61 -5.67 10.91 -5.13
CA VAL A 61 -6.09 12.12 -4.42
C VAL A 61 -5.32 12.21 -3.09
N ASN A 62 -4.71 13.35 -2.84
CA ASN A 62 -4.11 13.64 -1.54
C ASN A 62 -5.14 14.29 -0.61
N GLY A 63 -5.74 13.52 0.28
CA GLY A 63 -6.65 13.98 1.35
C GLY A 63 -5.96 14.31 2.66
N LEU A 64 -4.61 14.31 2.70
CA LEU A 64 -3.84 14.69 3.88
C LEU A 64 -3.71 16.21 4.00
N ASP A 65 -3.24 16.67 5.14
CA ASP A 65 -2.89 18.08 5.41
C ASP A 65 -1.45 18.44 5.01
N THR A 66 -0.69 17.47 4.52
CA THR A 66 0.69 17.62 4.01
C THR A 66 0.82 17.14 2.58
N GLY A 67 1.89 17.52 1.90
CA GLY A 67 2.21 16.96 0.58
C GLY A 67 2.54 15.47 0.66
N THR A 68 2.25 14.72 -0.38
CA THR A 68 2.61 13.30 -0.48
C THR A 68 2.81 12.86 -1.93
N THR A 69 3.37 11.67 -2.13
CA THR A 69 3.52 11.01 -3.44
C THR A 69 3.10 9.57 -3.31
N VAL A 70 3.01 8.85 -4.44
CA VAL A 70 2.94 7.39 -4.45
C VAL A 70 4.09 6.86 -5.29
N HIS A 71 4.96 6.08 -4.67
CA HIS A 71 6.05 5.37 -5.31
C HIS A 71 5.69 3.89 -5.46
N TRP A 72 6.07 3.31 -6.59
CA TRP A 72 5.78 1.92 -6.98
C TRP A 72 7.03 1.07 -6.78
N HIS A 73 7.26 0.67 -5.55
CA HIS A 73 8.52 0.05 -5.14
C HIS A 73 8.80 -1.27 -5.87
N GLY A 74 9.87 -1.27 -6.62
CA GLY A 74 10.32 -2.44 -7.39
C GLY A 74 9.75 -2.55 -8.80
N LEU A 75 8.76 -1.75 -9.17
CA LEU A 75 8.25 -1.68 -10.53
C LEU A 75 9.13 -0.78 -11.41
N HIS A 76 9.33 -1.19 -12.66
CA HIS A 76 9.96 -0.36 -13.68
C HIS A 76 8.89 0.52 -14.32
N VAL A 77 8.82 1.77 -13.90
CA VAL A 77 7.87 2.76 -14.41
C VAL A 77 8.59 3.92 -15.07
N PRO A 78 7.93 4.70 -15.96
CA PRO A 78 8.50 5.92 -16.47
C PRO A 78 8.90 6.88 -15.34
N PHE A 79 9.98 7.63 -15.53
CA PHE A 79 10.54 8.51 -14.50
C PHE A 79 9.51 9.46 -13.89
N GLU A 80 8.62 10.01 -14.73
CA GLU A 80 7.58 10.95 -14.31
C GLU A 80 6.48 10.28 -13.46
N MET A 81 6.39 8.95 -13.49
CA MET A 81 5.39 8.16 -12.77
C MET A 81 5.94 7.49 -11.52
N ASP A 82 7.24 7.63 -11.24
CA ASP A 82 7.91 6.92 -10.14
C ASP A 82 7.61 7.50 -8.74
N GLY A 83 7.03 8.68 -8.67
CA GLY A 83 6.59 9.29 -7.40
C GLY A 83 7.70 9.74 -6.46
N VAL A 84 8.95 9.85 -6.93
CA VAL A 84 10.08 10.35 -6.14
C VAL A 84 10.21 11.87 -6.23
N VAL A 85 10.56 12.53 -5.12
CA VAL A 85 10.44 13.99 -4.99
C VAL A 85 11.42 14.82 -5.81
N TRP A 86 12.53 14.27 -6.27
CA TRP A 86 13.44 14.98 -7.18
C TRP A 86 12.91 15.15 -8.61
N GLN A 87 11.76 14.58 -8.92
CA GLN A 87 11.07 14.72 -10.21
C GLN A 87 10.10 15.89 -10.23
N GLY A 88 9.77 16.46 -9.07
CA GLY A 88 8.83 17.57 -8.95
C GLY A 88 8.36 17.79 -7.52
N ALA A 89 7.40 18.68 -7.36
CA ALA A 89 6.77 18.89 -6.06
C ALA A 89 5.86 17.69 -5.72
N PRO A 90 5.72 17.35 -4.42
CA PRO A 90 4.71 16.39 -3.99
C PRO A 90 3.30 16.88 -4.34
N VAL A 91 2.36 15.98 -4.45
CA VAL A 91 0.94 16.32 -4.62
C VAL A 91 0.48 17.06 -3.37
N ALA A 92 0.06 18.31 -3.54
CA ALA A 92 -0.33 19.16 -2.42
C ALA A 92 -1.66 18.69 -1.78
N PRO A 93 -1.95 19.11 -0.53
CA PRO A 93 -3.23 18.83 0.12
C PRO A 93 -4.44 19.16 -0.75
N GLY A 94 -5.38 18.23 -0.85
CA GLY A 94 -6.60 18.35 -1.66
C GLY A 94 -6.39 18.29 -3.18
N GLN A 95 -5.17 18.09 -3.65
CA GLN A 95 -4.87 17.95 -5.08
C GLN A 95 -4.85 16.50 -5.52
N SER A 96 -4.96 16.30 -6.83
CA SER A 96 -4.94 14.99 -7.47
C SER A 96 -3.77 14.87 -8.43
N TYR A 97 -3.33 13.65 -8.64
CA TYR A 97 -2.35 13.29 -9.65
C TYR A 97 -2.76 11.96 -10.30
N ARG A 98 -2.55 11.82 -11.61
CA ARG A 98 -2.76 10.55 -12.30
C ARG A 98 -1.41 9.91 -12.60
N TYR A 99 -1.22 8.72 -12.03
CA TYR A 99 -0.13 7.83 -12.44
C TYR A 99 -0.65 6.91 -13.53
N GLU A 100 0.12 6.74 -14.59
CA GLU A 100 -0.26 5.89 -15.72
C GLU A 100 0.99 5.24 -16.32
N PHE A 101 1.05 3.90 -16.29
CA PHE A 101 2.20 3.16 -16.76
C PHE A 101 1.81 1.72 -17.17
N ASP A 102 2.62 1.11 -18.03
CA ASP A 102 2.46 -0.29 -18.41
C ASP A 102 3.31 -1.17 -17.49
N VAL A 103 2.74 -2.27 -16.99
CA VAL A 103 3.46 -3.24 -16.15
C VAL A 103 3.99 -4.38 -17.02
N ASN A 104 5.32 -4.43 -17.20
CA ASN A 104 6.01 -5.39 -18.06
C ASN A 104 6.85 -6.39 -17.25
N GLN A 105 6.51 -6.60 -16.00
CA GLN A 105 7.19 -7.52 -15.08
C GLN A 105 6.19 -8.05 -14.06
N HIS A 106 6.13 -9.36 -13.92
CA HIS A 106 5.30 -10.01 -12.91
C HIS A 106 6.03 -10.09 -11.56
N GLY A 107 5.26 -10.23 -10.49
CA GLY A 107 5.77 -10.38 -9.13
C GLY A 107 4.90 -9.70 -8.08
N THR A 108 5.37 -9.73 -6.85
CA THR A 108 4.75 -9.05 -5.71
C THR A 108 5.56 -7.82 -5.37
N TYR A 109 4.92 -6.69 -5.40
CA TYR A 109 5.47 -5.36 -5.17
C TYR A 109 4.65 -4.64 -4.13
N TRP A 110 5.04 -3.40 -3.80
CA TRP A 110 4.27 -2.57 -2.88
C TRP A 110 4.33 -1.11 -3.28
N TYR A 111 3.42 -0.30 -2.77
CA TYR A 111 3.37 1.14 -3.01
C TYR A 111 3.34 1.90 -1.69
N HIS A 112 4.00 3.05 -1.67
CA HIS A 112 4.15 3.89 -0.49
C HIS A 112 4.59 5.32 -0.88
N PRO A 113 4.51 6.32 0.01
CA PRO A 113 5.03 7.65 -0.24
C PRO A 113 6.55 7.67 -0.37
N HIS A 114 7.07 8.59 -1.20
CA HIS A 114 8.49 8.93 -1.25
C HIS A 114 8.76 10.39 -0.84
N PHE A 115 7.82 10.97 -0.07
CA PHE A 115 7.91 12.28 0.57
C PHE A 115 7.57 12.12 2.05
N ASP A 116 8.45 12.58 2.94
CA ASP A 116 8.35 12.34 4.39
C ASP A 116 8.13 10.86 4.72
N THR A 117 8.90 10.01 4.04
CA THR A 117 8.67 8.57 3.93
C THR A 117 8.65 7.89 5.28
N GLU A 118 9.64 8.18 6.15
CA GLU A 118 9.72 7.55 7.47
C GLU A 118 8.43 7.74 8.25
N ARG A 119 7.96 8.98 8.34
CA ARG A 119 6.75 9.31 9.08
C ARG A 119 5.49 8.75 8.44
N THR A 120 5.33 8.96 7.13
CA THR A 120 4.07 8.61 6.45
C THR A 120 3.91 7.10 6.27
N LEU A 121 5.02 6.38 6.09
CA LEU A 121 5.05 4.93 6.03
C LEU A 121 4.71 4.30 7.39
N ASP A 122 5.38 4.75 8.45
CA ASP A 122 5.16 4.27 9.82
C ASP A 122 3.73 4.54 10.30
N LEU A 123 3.06 5.56 9.74
CA LEU A 123 1.67 5.87 10.03
C LEU A 123 0.66 5.14 9.14
N GLY A 124 1.10 4.21 8.28
CA GLY A 124 0.22 3.27 7.57
C GLY A 124 0.02 3.52 6.07
N LEU A 125 0.73 4.49 5.45
CA LEU A 125 0.61 4.72 4.01
C LEU A 125 1.42 3.71 3.19
N TYR A 126 0.92 2.51 3.08
CA TYR A 126 1.48 1.46 2.21
C TYR A 126 0.39 0.49 1.76
N GLY A 127 0.67 -0.23 0.66
CA GLY A 127 -0.19 -1.29 0.17
C GLY A 127 0.54 -2.18 -0.83
N ALA A 128 -0.03 -3.33 -1.13
CA ALA A 128 0.55 -4.32 -2.03
C ALA A 128 0.13 -4.11 -3.48
N ILE A 129 1.02 -4.47 -4.41
CA ILE A 129 0.73 -4.62 -5.83
C ILE A 129 1.10 -6.05 -6.21
N LEU A 130 0.16 -6.78 -6.77
CA LEU A 130 0.37 -8.09 -7.35
C LEU A 130 0.24 -7.97 -8.87
N VAL A 131 1.32 -8.27 -9.58
CA VAL A 131 1.30 -8.41 -11.04
C VAL A 131 1.40 -9.89 -11.36
N GLU A 132 0.30 -10.46 -11.83
CA GLU A 132 0.25 -11.87 -12.21
C GLU A 132 1.06 -12.10 -13.50
N GLU A 133 1.74 -13.23 -13.58
CA GLU A 133 2.35 -13.69 -14.80
C GLU A 133 1.27 -13.99 -15.84
N ALA A 134 1.57 -13.77 -17.14
CA ALA A 134 0.61 -14.00 -18.22
C ALA A 134 0.07 -15.43 -18.26
N ASP A 135 0.92 -16.40 -17.93
CA ASP A 135 0.61 -17.84 -17.88
C ASP A 135 0.69 -18.36 -16.43
N SER A 136 0.16 -17.61 -15.47
CA SER A 136 0.13 -18.04 -14.06
C SER A 136 -0.55 -19.40 -13.89
N PRO A 137 0.01 -20.31 -13.09
CA PRO A 137 -0.67 -21.54 -12.77
C PRO A 137 -1.98 -21.25 -12.01
N GLU A 138 -3.00 -22.06 -12.28
CA GLU A 138 -4.22 -22.01 -11.48
C GLU A 138 -3.90 -22.46 -10.05
N VAL A 139 -4.17 -21.59 -9.09
CA VAL A 139 -4.06 -21.90 -7.66
C VAL A 139 -5.46 -21.85 -7.03
N THR A 140 -5.66 -22.65 -6.01
CA THR A 140 -6.94 -22.70 -5.32
C THR A 140 -7.14 -21.43 -4.48
N GLU A 141 -6.05 -20.91 -3.95
CA GLU A 141 -6.05 -19.73 -3.07
C GLU A 141 -4.72 -18.97 -3.20
N ASP A 142 -4.82 -17.66 -3.30
CA ASP A 142 -3.68 -16.75 -3.33
C ASP A 142 -3.74 -15.86 -2.08
N VAL A 143 -2.71 -15.95 -1.25
CA VAL A 143 -2.67 -15.27 0.05
C VAL A 143 -1.58 -14.23 0.08
N ILE A 144 -1.98 -12.95 0.18
CA ILE A 144 -1.05 -11.83 0.34
C ILE A 144 -0.86 -11.54 1.83
N LEU A 145 0.38 -11.56 2.27
CA LEU A 145 0.78 -11.27 3.63
C LEU A 145 1.65 -9.99 3.67
N VAL A 146 1.11 -8.95 4.27
CA VAL A 146 1.82 -7.70 4.53
C VAL A 146 2.20 -7.67 6.01
N PHE A 147 3.51 -7.75 6.26
CA PHE A 147 4.06 -7.70 7.62
C PHE A 147 4.42 -6.27 7.97
N ASP A 148 4.07 -5.87 9.18
CA ASP A 148 4.41 -4.57 9.71
C ASP A 148 4.70 -4.63 11.20
N GLN A 149 5.34 -3.59 11.73
CA GLN A 149 5.77 -3.50 13.11
C GLN A 149 5.44 -2.12 13.68
N TRP A 150 4.67 -2.10 14.74
CA TRP A 150 4.18 -0.90 15.40
C TRP A 150 4.87 -0.68 16.74
N SER A 151 5.27 0.56 17.02
CA SER A 151 5.77 0.97 18.31
C SER A 151 4.64 1.47 19.20
N GLU A 152 4.77 1.32 20.51
CA GLU A 152 3.82 1.92 21.45
C GLU A 152 3.84 3.45 21.33
N ASN A 153 2.64 4.04 21.32
CA ASN A 153 2.43 5.49 21.25
C ASN A 153 2.82 6.16 19.91
N GLU A 154 2.88 5.43 18.82
CA GLU A 154 2.95 6.05 17.50
C GLU A 154 1.70 6.89 17.22
N SER A 155 1.92 8.09 16.67
CA SER A 155 0.86 8.99 16.24
C SER A 155 1.42 9.98 15.21
N LYS A 156 0.52 10.67 14.49
CA LYS A 156 0.93 11.72 13.53
C LYS A 156 1.83 12.81 14.12
N ASP A 157 1.79 13.00 15.43
CA ASP A 157 2.61 13.99 16.15
C ASP A 157 3.89 13.41 16.72
N ARG A 158 4.04 12.08 16.69
CA ARG A 158 5.19 11.36 17.25
C ARG A 158 5.48 10.08 16.49
N VAL A 159 6.41 10.15 15.57
CA VAL A 159 7.03 8.97 14.96
C VAL A 159 8.26 8.61 15.79
N MET A 160 8.34 7.37 16.22
CA MET A 160 9.46 6.88 17.02
C MET A 160 10.64 6.58 16.10
N ASP A 161 11.85 6.98 16.52
CA ASP A 161 13.05 6.45 15.87
C ASP A 161 13.19 4.97 16.23
N HIS A 162 13.05 4.11 15.21
CA HIS A 162 13.13 2.65 15.39
C HIS A 162 14.44 2.14 16.04
N ARG A 163 15.47 2.99 16.09
CA ARG A 163 16.73 2.67 16.74
C ARG A 163 16.66 2.78 18.26
N ASP A 164 15.72 3.55 18.79
CA ASP A 164 15.61 3.88 20.21
C ASP A 164 14.55 3.06 20.96
N VAL A 165 13.81 2.19 20.25
CA VAL A 165 12.72 1.39 20.83
C VAL A 165 13.23 -0.02 21.16
N ASP A 166 13.05 -0.45 22.41
CA ASP A 166 13.30 -1.84 22.81
C ASP A 166 12.36 -2.77 22.01
N ALA A 167 12.88 -3.90 21.55
CA ALA A 167 12.12 -4.89 20.78
C ALA A 167 10.88 -5.44 21.55
N ALA A 168 10.87 -5.30 22.89
CA ALA A 168 9.74 -5.68 23.73
C ALA A 168 8.54 -4.73 23.65
N GLU A 169 8.74 -3.51 23.11
CA GLU A 169 7.70 -2.48 22.98
C GLU A 169 7.07 -2.44 21.57
N ARG A 170 7.31 -3.49 20.77
CA ARG A 170 6.84 -3.53 19.37
C ARG A 170 5.77 -4.59 19.17
N THR A 171 4.70 -4.19 18.50
CA THR A 171 3.62 -5.09 18.09
C THR A 171 3.75 -5.43 16.61
N TRP A 172 3.85 -6.72 16.30
CA TRP A 172 3.85 -7.20 14.93
C TRP A 172 2.43 -7.42 14.43
N THR A 173 2.18 -7.03 13.19
CA THR A 173 0.93 -7.29 12.50
C THR A 173 1.16 -8.02 11.18
N VAL A 174 0.16 -8.76 10.76
CA VAL A 174 0.04 -9.29 9.40
C VAL A 174 -1.30 -8.82 8.85
N ASN A 175 -1.26 -8.10 7.73
CA ASN A 175 -2.44 -7.47 7.13
C ASN A 175 -3.18 -6.52 8.11
N GLY A 176 -2.42 -5.80 8.96
CA GLY A 176 -2.98 -4.89 9.98
C GLY A 176 -3.53 -5.58 11.23
N LEU A 177 -3.47 -6.90 11.34
CA LEU A 177 -3.99 -7.68 12.47
C LEU A 177 -2.89 -8.31 13.29
N VAL A 178 -3.05 -8.31 14.62
CA VAL A 178 -2.17 -9.03 15.55
C VAL A 178 -2.57 -10.50 15.57
N GLU A 179 -1.60 -11.39 15.36
CA GLU A 179 -1.78 -12.86 15.37
C GLU A 179 -2.98 -13.36 14.55
N PRO A 180 -3.15 -12.94 13.27
CA PRO A 180 -4.29 -13.39 12.48
C PRO A 180 -4.19 -14.88 12.17
N THR A 181 -5.33 -15.53 12.04
CA THR A 181 -5.43 -16.93 11.60
C THR A 181 -5.85 -16.96 10.13
N PHE A 182 -5.11 -17.69 9.32
CA PHE A 182 -5.46 -18.01 7.93
C PHE A 182 -5.87 -19.48 7.87
N SER A 183 -7.01 -19.74 7.26
CA SER A 183 -7.52 -21.12 7.07
C SER A 183 -7.49 -21.44 5.59
N VAL A 184 -6.89 -22.54 5.23
CA VAL A 184 -6.86 -23.08 3.87
C VAL A 184 -7.40 -24.50 3.88
N ASP A 185 -8.07 -24.92 2.82
CA ASP A 185 -8.57 -26.28 2.72
C ASP A 185 -7.42 -27.27 2.50
N ALA A 186 -7.54 -28.45 3.10
CA ALA A 186 -6.52 -29.49 2.93
C ALA A 186 -6.45 -29.93 1.47
N GLY A 187 -5.28 -29.83 0.88
CA GLY A 187 -5.06 -30.14 -0.53
C GLY A 187 -5.14 -28.94 -1.49
N SER A 188 -5.36 -27.73 -0.95
CA SER A 188 -5.20 -26.48 -1.73
C SER A 188 -3.78 -26.32 -2.27
N VAL A 189 -3.68 -25.72 -3.44
CA VAL A 189 -2.41 -25.34 -4.11
C VAL A 189 -2.43 -23.85 -4.37
#